data_a1d1331ebfeff6a20029d3e8056e7429
#
_entry.id   a1d1331ebfeff6a20029d3e8056e7429
#
_cell.length_a   1.000
_cell.length_b   1.000
_cell.length_c   1.000
_cell.angle_alpha   90.00
_cell.angle_beta   90.00
_cell.angle_gamma   90.00
#
_symmetry.space_group_name_H-M   'P 1'
#
loop_
_entity.id
_entity.type
_entity.pdbx_description
1 polymer ?
#
loop_
_entity_poly.entity_id
_entity_poly.type
_entity_poly.pdbx_seq_one_letter_code
_entity_poly.pdbx_strand_id
1 'polypeptide(L)'
;MNQDRNVERAASLDCATLSDALDRIGIHGQCAWIKARADEFRLTGRAFTLLYGPASKPAGTVGDYIDDVPPGSVVVLDNGGREDVTVWGDILTEIAHRRGIAGTVIDGICRDVALCRKLGYPVFSRGHWMRTGKDRVQVEATGVVVSIGSVRVAPGDLVRGDADGVVVLPSAHEDAILDAAEEISRAEDAIQIGRAHV
;
A
#
# COMPACT_ATOMS: atom_id res chain seq x y z
N MET A 1 4.00 -4.52 23.07
CA MET A 1 3.51 -4.99 21.76
C MET A 1 4.65 -5.72 21.12
N ASN A 2 4.44 -6.95 20.65
CA ASN A 2 5.49 -7.69 19.94
C ASN A 2 5.68 -6.99 18.60
N GLN A 3 6.84 -6.41 18.35
CA GLN A 3 7.18 -5.72 17.11
C GLN A 3 7.19 -6.77 15.99
N ASP A 4 6.53 -6.50 14.87
CA ASP A 4 6.51 -7.41 13.72
C ASP A 4 7.86 -7.32 13.00
N ARG A 5 8.72 -8.32 13.22
CA ARG A 5 10.09 -8.36 12.71
C ARG A 5 10.14 -8.20 11.18
N ASN A 6 9.21 -8.76 10.45
CA ASN A 6 9.23 -8.70 8.99
C ASN A 6 8.78 -7.33 8.47
N VAL A 7 7.88 -6.64 9.18
CA VAL A 7 7.56 -5.24 8.91
C VAL A 7 8.80 -4.35 9.06
N GLU A 8 9.60 -4.56 10.12
CA GLU A 8 10.85 -3.81 10.34
C GLU A 8 11.90 -4.10 9.26
N ARG A 9 12.09 -5.36 8.90
CA ARG A 9 12.99 -5.75 7.81
C ARG A 9 12.60 -5.09 6.49
N ALA A 10 11.33 -5.18 6.10
CA ALA A 10 10.84 -4.56 4.87
C ALA A 10 10.95 -3.04 4.89
N ALA A 11 10.76 -2.39 6.06
CA ALA A 11 10.90 -0.94 6.20
C ALA A 11 12.32 -0.44 5.94
N SER A 12 13.35 -1.27 6.16
CA SER A 12 14.76 -0.95 5.91
C SER A 12 15.18 -1.12 4.45
N LEU A 13 14.34 -1.73 3.62
CA LEU A 13 14.60 -2.01 2.20
C LEU A 13 13.74 -1.09 1.31
N ASP A 14 14.24 -0.76 0.13
CA ASP A 14 13.46 -0.03 -0.88
C ASP A 14 12.64 -0.98 -1.76
N CYS A 15 11.67 -0.41 -2.49
CA CYS A 15 10.80 -1.17 -3.37
C CYS A 15 11.56 -1.79 -4.56
N ALA A 16 12.64 -1.18 -5.03
CA ALA A 16 13.45 -1.72 -6.13
C ALA A 16 14.15 -3.01 -5.71
N THR A 17 14.84 -3.01 -4.56
CA THR A 17 15.49 -4.19 -4.00
C THR A 17 14.50 -5.33 -3.71
N LEU A 18 13.32 -4.99 -3.16
CA LEU A 18 12.25 -5.97 -2.92
C LEU A 18 11.67 -6.52 -4.23
N SER A 19 11.56 -5.69 -5.27
CA SER A 19 11.14 -6.12 -6.61
C SER A 19 12.11 -7.14 -7.22
N ASP A 20 13.42 -6.88 -7.13
CA ASP A 20 14.44 -7.81 -7.62
C ASP A 20 14.43 -9.15 -6.86
N ALA A 21 14.16 -9.09 -5.55
CA ALA A 21 14.00 -10.29 -4.75
C ALA A 21 12.75 -11.11 -5.13
N LEU A 22 11.62 -10.42 -5.39
CA LEU A 22 10.39 -11.04 -5.90
C LEU A 22 10.64 -11.75 -7.24
N ASP A 23 11.33 -11.10 -8.17
CA ASP A 23 11.68 -11.66 -9.48
C ASP A 23 12.61 -12.88 -9.34
N ARG A 24 13.62 -12.80 -8.44
CA ARG A 24 14.53 -13.91 -8.15
C ARG A 24 13.79 -15.16 -7.64
N ILE A 25 12.73 -14.97 -6.83
CA ILE A 25 11.93 -16.05 -6.26
C ILE A 25 10.81 -16.50 -7.21
N GLY A 26 10.51 -15.71 -8.25
CA GLY A 26 9.44 -16.01 -9.21
C GLY A 26 8.05 -15.70 -8.67
N ILE A 27 7.93 -14.70 -7.79
CA ILE A 27 6.66 -14.24 -7.20
C ILE A 27 6.29 -12.88 -7.78
N HIS A 28 5.05 -12.73 -8.26
CA HIS A 28 4.52 -11.47 -8.74
C HIS A 28 3.97 -10.64 -7.59
N GLY A 29 4.63 -9.52 -7.27
CA GLY A 29 4.26 -8.65 -6.14
C GLY A 29 4.35 -7.14 -6.43
N GLN A 30 4.74 -6.75 -7.65
CA GLN A 30 4.89 -5.35 -8.09
C GLN A 30 3.54 -4.79 -8.53
N CYS A 31 2.96 -3.85 -7.77
CA CYS A 31 1.66 -3.23 -8.06
C CYS A 31 1.77 -2.21 -9.20
N ALA A 32 1.35 -2.60 -10.40
CA ALA A 32 1.45 -1.76 -11.59
C ALA A 32 0.64 -0.46 -11.45
N TRP A 33 1.27 0.68 -11.81
CA TRP A 33 0.64 2.00 -11.89
C TRP A 33 0.18 2.63 -10.58
N ILE A 34 0.48 2.02 -9.43
CA ILE A 34 0.20 2.57 -8.11
C ILE A 34 1.41 3.40 -7.67
N LYS A 35 1.23 4.72 -7.55
CA LYS A 35 2.30 5.67 -7.24
C LYS A 35 1.99 6.49 -6.00
N ALA A 36 3.04 6.91 -5.31
CA ALA A 36 2.94 7.84 -4.18
C ALA A 36 2.31 9.18 -4.60
N ARG A 37 1.52 9.79 -3.72
CA ARG A 37 0.94 11.12 -3.95
C ARG A 37 1.87 12.25 -3.49
N ALA A 38 3.04 11.89 -2.95
CA ALA A 38 4.19 12.76 -2.70
C ALA A 38 5.47 11.91 -2.68
N ASP A 39 6.58 12.44 -3.17
CA ASP A 39 7.82 11.67 -3.37
C ASP A 39 8.45 11.19 -2.04
N GLU A 40 8.19 11.90 -0.96
CA GLU A 40 8.63 11.56 0.40
C GLU A 40 7.78 10.46 1.06
N PHE A 41 6.64 10.10 0.51
CA PHE A 41 5.76 9.10 1.13
C PHE A 41 6.39 7.71 1.14
N ARG A 42 6.36 7.11 2.33
CA ARG A 42 6.80 5.75 2.61
C ARG A 42 5.75 5.06 3.48
N LEU A 43 5.47 3.82 3.20
CA LEU A 43 4.64 2.98 4.07
C LEU A 43 5.21 1.57 4.16
N THR A 44 4.97 0.93 5.31
CA THR A 44 5.23 -0.49 5.51
C THR A 44 4.24 -0.99 6.56
N GLY A 45 3.59 -2.12 6.31
CA GLY A 45 2.66 -2.70 7.28
C GLY A 45 1.87 -3.88 6.72
N ARG A 46 1.04 -4.48 7.57
CA ARG A 46 0.15 -5.57 7.19
C ARG A 46 -1.08 -5.05 6.44
N ALA A 47 -1.45 -5.73 5.37
CA ALA A 47 -2.59 -5.37 4.54
C ALA A 47 -3.92 -5.55 5.29
N PHE A 48 -4.69 -4.49 5.40
CA PHE A 48 -6.12 -4.51 5.74
C PHE A 48 -6.90 -4.26 4.45
N THR A 49 -7.51 -5.29 3.91
CA THR A 49 -8.03 -5.30 2.54
C THR A 49 -9.53 -5.00 2.45
N LEU A 50 -9.93 -4.22 1.44
CA LEU A 50 -11.31 -3.88 1.14
C LEU A 50 -11.58 -3.96 -0.36
N LEU A 51 -12.74 -4.52 -0.69
CA LEU A 51 -13.27 -4.53 -2.05
C LEU A 51 -14.40 -3.52 -2.17
N TYR A 52 -14.35 -2.67 -3.19
CA TYR A 52 -15.40 -1.73 -3.54
C TYR A 52 -16.21 -2.21 -4.74
N GLY A 53 -17.49 -1.87 -4.74
CA GLY A 53 -18.41 -2.08 -5.85
C GLY A 53 -19.27 -0.85 -6.13
N PRO A 54 -20.12 -0.90 -7.16
CA PRO A 54 -21.12 0.14 -7.43
C PRO A 54 -22.09 0.30 -6.25
N ALA A 55 -22.49 1.54 -5.95
CA ALA A 55 -23.45 1.79 -4.88
C ALA A 55 -24.83 1.15 -5.18
N SER A 56 -25.39 0.47 -4.19
CA SER A 56 -26.75 -0.07 -4.20
C SER A 56 -27.80 1.01 -3.92
N LYS A 57 -29.07 0.63 -3.88
CA LYS A 57 -30.19 1.50 -3.45
C LYS A 57 -30.98 0.81 -2.34
N PRO A 58 -30.90 1.30 -1.08
CA PRO A 58 -30.10 2.46 -0.61
C PRO A 58 -28.60 2.20 -0.72
N ALA A 59 -27.82 3.28 -0.85
CA ALA A 59 -26.37 3.20 -0.92
C ALA A 59 -25.76 2.70 0.41
N GLY A 60 -24.74 1.86 0.31
CA GLY A 60 -23.92 1.45 1.44
C GLY A 60 -22.88 2.51 1.82
N THR A 61 -22.01 2.14 2.76
CA THR A 61 -20.95 3.02 3.26
C THR A 61 -19.72 3.06 2.35
N VAL A 62 -18.97 4.16 2.39
CA VAL A 62 -17.67 4.30 1.72
C VAL A 62 -16.51 4.20 2.71
N GLY A 63 -16.69 4.53 4.00
CA GLY A 63 -15.58 4.72 4.92
C GLY A 63 -15.75 4.23 6.35
N ASP A 64 -16.89 3.65 6.73
CA ASP A 64 -17.18 3.28 8.13
C ASP A 64 -16.22 2.20 8.67
N TYR A 65 -15.55 1.45 7.81
CA TYR A 65 -14.55 0.44 8.18
C TYR A 65 -13.32 1.00 8.91
N ILE A 66 -13.10 2.31 8.82
CA ILE A 66 -11.86 2.93 9.31
C ILE A 66 -11.64 2.70 10.81
N ASP A 67 -12.72 2.51 11.57
CA ASP A 67 -12.66 2.24 13.00
C ASP A 67 -12.19 0.82 13.34
N ASP A 68 -12.29 -0.11 12.40
CA ASP A 68 -11.86 -1.50 12.56
C ASP A 68 -10.38 -1.73 12.16
N VAL A 69 -9.74 -0.74 11.53
CA VAL A 69 -8.35 -0.87 11.06
C VAL A 69 -7.37 -0.81 12.24
N PRO A 70 -6.53 -1.85 12.45
CA PRO A 70 -5.52 -1.81 13.50
C PRO A 70 -4.43 -0.77 13.23
N PRO A 71 -3.90 -0.09 14.26
CA PRO A 71 -2.72 0.78 14.11
C PRO A 71 -1.53 0.03 13.47
N GLY A 72 -0.76 0.72 12.64
CA GLY A 72 0.37 0.14 11.91
C GLY A 72 0.00 -0.68 10.67
N SER A 73 -1.29 -0.90 10.40
CA SER A 73 -1.76 -1.56 9.18
C SER A 73 -1.69 -0.63 7.97
N VAL A 74 -1.58 -1.21 6.78
CA VAL A 74 -1.80 -0.53 5.50
C VAL A 74 -3.21 -0.84 5.00
N VAL A 75 -4.00 0.20 4.77
CA VAL A 75 -5.33 0.06 4.17
C VAL A 75 -5.19 -0.17 2.68
N VAL A 76 -5.71 -1.27 2.17
CA VAL A 76 -5.59 -1.70 0.77
C VAL A 76 -6.96 -1.75 0.11
N LEU A 77 -7.22 -0.82 -0.81
CA LEU A 77 -8.52 -0.56 -1.42
C LEU A 77 -8.54 -0.99 -2.89
N ASP A 78 -9.29 -2.03 -3.19
CA ASP A 78 -9.58 -2.42 -4.57
C ASP A 78 -10.84 -1.70 -5.05
N ASN A 79 -10.66 -0.70 -5.91
CA ASN A 79 -11.76 0.00 -6.60
C ASN A 79 -11.78 -0.34 -8.11
N GLY A 80 -11.23 -1.50 -8.49
CA GLY A 80 -11.24 -2.00 -9.87
C GLY A 80 -10.48 -1.10 -10.86
N GLY A 81 -9.47 -0.36 -10.41
CA GLY A 81 -8.71 0.58 -11.24
C GLY A 81 -9.50 1.82 -11.67
N ARG A 82 -10.68 2.09 -11.11
CA ARG A 82 -11.55 3.20 -11.51
C ARG A 82 -10.91 4.57 -11.27
N GLU A 83 -11.01 5.43 -12.30
CA GLU A 83 -10.50 6.80 -12.29
C GLU A 83 -11.61 7.86 -12.35
N ASP A 84 -12.88 7.43 -12.33
CA ASP A 84 -14.05 8.30 -12.41
C ASP A 84 -14.67 8.66 -11.06
N VAL A 85 -14.19 8.02 -9.96
CA VAL A 85 -14.75 8.18 -8.61
C VAL A 85 -13.70 7.83 -7.54
N THR A 86 -13.66 8.62 -6.46
CA THR A 86 -12.69 8.45 -5.36
C THR A 86 -13.26 7.61 -4.23
N VAL A 87 -12.38 6.83 -3.57
CA VAL A 87 -12.71 6.03 -2.38
C VAL A 87 -11.97 6.52 -1.12
N TRP A 88 -11.17 7.58 -1.25
CA TRP A 88 -10.36 8.15 -0.16
C TRP A 88 -10.34 9.68 -0.24
N GLY A 89 -10.42 10.35 0.92
CA GLY A 89 -10.39 11.81 1.03
C GLY A 89 -9.96 12.30 2.41
N ASP A 90 -10.30 13.54 2.74
CA ASP A 90 -9.87 14.27 3.93
C ASP A 90 -10.28 13.61 5.25
N ILE A 91 -11.54 13.24 5.41
CA ILE A 91 -12.08 12.64 6.65
C ILE A 91 -11.33 11.34 6.97
N LEU A 92 -11.19 10.45 5.98
CA LEU A 92 -10.48 9.17 6.17
C LEU A 92 -9.00 9.40 6.46
N THR A 93 -8.36 10.38 5.79
CA THR A 93 -6.97 10.75 6.02
C THR A 93 -6.74 11.20 7.48
N GLU A 94 -7.59 12.10 8.00
CA GLU A 94 -7.47 12.57 9.39
C GLU A 94 -7.66 11.45 10.41
N ILE A 95 -8.69 10.62 10.23
CA ILE A 95 -8.96 9.51 11.14
C ILE A 95 -7.80 8.52 11.12
N ALA A 96 -7.36 8.11 9.92
CA ALA A 96 -6.27 7.16 9.75
C ALA A 96 -4.95 7.67 10.37
N HIS A 97 -4.61 8.94 10.14
CA HIS A 97 -3.44 9.57 10.73
C HIS A 97 -3.49 9.56 12.26
N ARG A 98 -4.62 9.96 12.87
CA ARG A 98 -4.81 9.96 14.33
C ARG A 98 -4.75 8.56 14.94
N ARG A 99 -5.18 7.54 14.21
CA ARG A 99 -5.17 6.14 14.65
C ARG A 99 -3.83 5.44 14.44
N GLY A 100 -2.84 6.13 13.85
CA GLY A 100 -1.52 5.54 13.58
C GLY A 100 -1.55 4.44 12.51
N ILE A 101 -2.47 4.53 11.54
CA ILE A 101 -2.48 3.67 10.36
C ILE A 101 -1.28 4.03 9.49
N ALA A 102 -0.53 3.03 8.99
CA ALA A 102 0.74 3.24 8.31
C ALA A 102 0.62 3.92 6.95
N GLY A 103 -0.54 3.81 6.30
CA GLY A 103 -0.82 4.45 5.02
C GLY A 103 -1.93 3.75 4.24
N THR A 104 -2.20 4.22 3.03
CA THR A 104 -3.28 3.69 2.18
C THR A 104 -2.80 3.45 0.76
N VAL A 105 -3.16 2.30 0.21
CA VAL A 105 -2.91 1.87 -1.18
C VAL A 105 -4.25 1.67 -1.88
N ILE A 106 -4.42 2.27 -3.06
CA ILE A 106 -5.71 2.31 -3.77
C ILE A 106 -5.52 1.87 -5.23
N ASP A 107 -6.16 0.79 -5.63
CA ASP A 107 -6.34 0.50 -7.05
C ASP A 107 -7.53 1.31 -7.61
N GLY A 108 -7.25 2.56 -7.87
CA GLY A 108 -8.17 3.63 -8.21
C GLY A 108 -7.57 4.99 -7.87
N ILE A 109 -8.44 5.97 -7.56
CA ILE A 109 -8.03 7.35 -7.28
C ILE A 109 -8.48 7.83 -5.91
N CYS A 110 -7.74 8.83 -5.37
CA CYS A 110 -8.07 9.57 -4.14
C CYS A 110 -8.41 11.03 -4.43
N ARG A 111 -8.78 11.79 -3.39
CA ARG A 111 -8.90 13.25 -3.41
C ARG A 111 -8.24 13.86 -2.16
N ASP A 112 -8.27 15.17 -2.03
CA ASP A 112 -7.78 15.93 -0.88
C ASP A 112 -6.28 15.69 -0.58
N VAL A 113 -5.48 15.53 -1.65
CA VAL A 113 -4.03 15.21 -1.58
C VAL A 113 -3.24 16.27 -0.79
N ALA A 114 -3.69 17.52 -0.81
CA ALA A 114 -3.06 18.61 -0.05
C ALA A 114 -3.07 18.31 1.47
N LEU A 115 -4.16 17.71 1.99
CA LEU A 115 -4.24 17.32 3.40
C LEU A 115 -3.32 16.12 3.70
N CYS A 116 -3.28 15.13 2.81
CA CYS A 116 -2.37 13.99 2.95
C CYS A 116 -0.91 14.46 3.09
N ARG A 117 -0.48 15.39 2.22
CA ARG A 117 0.86 16.00 2.27
C ARG A 117 1.09 16.81 3.55
N LYS A 118 0.11 17.62 3.96
CA LYS A 118 0.21 18.43 5.19
C LYS A 118 0.37 17.57 6.45
N LEU A 119 -0.30 16.43 6.52
CA LEU A 119 -0.23 15.51 7.65
C LEU A 119 0.94 14.52 7.55
N GLY A 120 1.61 14.43 6.39
CA GLY A 120 2.60 13.39 6.13
C GLY A 120 1.98 11.99 6.07
N TYR A 121 0.69 11.87 5.78
CA TYR A 121 0.00 10.57 5.71
C TYR A 121 0.16 9.94 4.33
N PRO A 122 0.85 8.77 4.22
CA PRO A 122 1.17 8.18 2.94
C PRO A 122 -0.06 7.65 2.21
N VAL A 123 -0.30 8.14 0.99
CA VAL A 123 -1.32 7.64 0.09
C VAL A 123 -0.68 7.28 -1.26
N PHE A 124 -0.97 6.08 -1.73
CA PHE A 124 -0.55 5.53 -3.01
C PHE A 124 -1.78 5.18 -3.85
N SER A 125 -1.83 5.61 -5.09
CA SER A 125 -3.00 5.41 -5.95
C SER A 125 -2.62 5.54 -7.43
N ARG A 126 -3.54 5.20 -8.35
CA ARG A 126 -3.35 5.47 -9.79
C ARG A 126 -3.29 6.97 -10.09
N GLY A 127 -4.05 7.77 -9.33
CA GLY A 127 -4.14 9.21 -9.54
C GLY A 127 -4.98 9.89 -8.46
N HIS A 128 -5.34 11.15 -8.71
CA HIS A 128 -6.26 11.89 -7.85
C HIS A 128 -7.22 12.75 -8.69
N TRP A 129 -8.46 12.87 -8.20
CA TRP A 129 -9.50 13.69 -8.80
C TRP A 129 -10.52 14.11 -7.72
N MET A 130 -11.40 15.09 -8.03
CA MET A 130 -12.26 15.70 -7.02
C MET A 130 -13.59 14.95 -6.76
N ARG A 131 -14.02 14.02 -7.64
CA ARG A 131 -15.36 13.46 -7.60
C ARG A 131 -15.52 12.45 -6.45
N THR A 132 -16.45 12.75 -5.54
CA THR A 132 -16.74 11.90 -4.36
C THR A 132 -17.26 10.51 -4.74
N GLY A 133 -16.91 9.50 -3.91
CA GLY A 133 -17.47 8.15 -3.98
C GLY A 133 -18.89 8.00 -3.45
N LYS A 134 -19.35 8.94 -2.59
CA LYS A 134 -20.68 8.89 -2.01
C LYS A 134 -21.76 8.70 -3.08
N ASP A 135 -22.67 7.74 -2.85
CA ASP A 135 -23.77 7.34 -3.75
C ASP A 135 -23.32 6.77 -5.11
N ARG A 136 -22.03 6.46 -5.29
CA ARG A 136 -21.45 5.90 -6.53
C ARG A 136 -20.74 4.58 -6.33
N VAL A 137 -20.06 4.46 -5.19
CA VAL A 137 -19.38 3.24 -4.77
C VAL A 137 -19.70 2.95 -3.31
N GLN A 138 -19.52 1.72 -2.92
CA GLN A 138 -19.66 1.25 -1.54
C GLN A 138 -18.67 0.14 -1.26
N VAL A 139 -18.37 -0.10 0.02
CA VAL A 139 -17.63 -1.27 0.45
C VAL A 139 -18.51 -2.50 0.26
N GLU A 140 -18.05 -3.46 -0.53
CA GLU A 140 -18.71 -4.75 -0.74
C GLU A 140 -18.22 -5.80 0.26
N ALA A 141 -16.92 -5.79 0.58
CA ALA A 141 -16.34 -6.73 1.51
C ALA A 141 -15.06 -6.19 2.17
N THR A 142 -14.81 -6.62 3.40
CA THR A 142 -13.58 -6.37 4.16
C THR A 142 -12.90 -7.69 4.49
N GLY A 143 -11.55 -7.68 4.61
CA GLY A 143 -10.80 -8.88 4.96
C GLY A 143 -10.86 -9.99 3.90
N VAL A 144 -11.06 -9.62 2.66
CA VAL A 144 -11.07 -10.53 1.50
C VAL A 144 -9.82 -10.35 0.65
N VAL A 145 -9.52 -11.33 -0.19
CA VAL A 145 -8.47 -11.19 -1.19
C VAL A 145 -8.91 -10.21 -2.26
N VAL A 146 -8.03 -9.26 -2.57
CA VAL A 146 -8.26 -8.20 -3.55
C VAL A 146 -7.17 -8.20 -4.64
N SER A 147 -7.36 -7.38 -5.67
CA SER A 147 -6.38 -7.17 -6.75
C SER A 147 -5.95 -5.72 -6.80
N ILE A 148 -4.64 -5.47 -6.70
CA ILE A 148 -4.06 -4.12 -6.73
C ILE A 148 -3.03 -4.06 -7.85
N GLY A 149 -3.31 -3.32 -8.91
CA GLY A 149 -2.40 -3.20 -10.05
C GLY A 149 -1.98 -4.58 -10.61
N SER A 150 -2.93 -5.51 -10.72
CA SER A 150 -2.75 -6.92 -11.14
C SER A 150 -2.06 -7.84 -10.13
N VAL A 151 -1.74 -7.36 -8.92
CA VAL A 151 -1.18 -8.17 -7.84
C VAL A 151 -2.30 -8.67 -6.93
N ARG A 152 -2.31 -9.98 -6.64
CA ARG A 152 -3.17 -10.57 -5.61
C ARG A 152 -2.68 -10.15 -4.22
N VAL A 153 -3.57 -9.58 -3.40
CA VAL A 153 -3.28 -9.17 -2.02
C VAL A 153 -4.26 -9.84 -1.07
N ALA A 154 -3.74 -10.66 -0.16
CA ALA A 154 -4.52 -11.25 0.92
C ALA A 154 -4.45 -10.40 2.19
N PRO A 155 -5.47 -10.48 3.07
CA PRO A 155 -5.38 -9.89 4.41
C PRO A 155 -4.12 -10.38 5.13
N GLY A 156 -3.35 -9.44 5.71
CA GLY A 156 -2.12 -9.74 6.43
C GLY A 156 -0.85 -9.86 5.58
N ASP A 157 -0.93 -9.82 4.25
CA ASP A 157 0.26 -9.72 3.41
C ASP A 157 1.06 -8.46 3.76
N LEU A 158 2.37 -8.52 3.60
CA LEU A 158 3.26 -7.41 3.90
C LEU A 158 3.32 -6.45 2.71
N VAL A 159 3.02 -5.18 2.96
CA VAL A 159 2.99 -4.13 1.92
C VAL A 159 4.10 -3.14 2.20
N ARG A 160 4.88 -2.81 1.18
CA ARG A 160 5.90 -1.75 1.19
C ARG A 160 5.63 -0.77 0.06
N GLY A 161 5.74 0.53 0.35
CA GLY A 161 5.60 1.59 -0.65
C GLY A 161 6.63 2.70 -0.46
N ASP A 162 7.17 3.20 -1.56
CA ASP A 162 8.08 4.34 -1.62
C ASP A 162 7.93 5.13 -2.94
N ALA A 163 8.90 5.97 -3.30
CA ALA A 163 8.84 6.80 -4.51
C ALA A 163 8.68 5.98 -5.80
N ASP A 164 9.22 4.75 -5.85
CA ASP A 164 9.16 3.90 -7.04
C ASP A 164 7.81 3.22 -7.22
N GLY A 165 7.08 2.97 -6.12
CA GLY A 165 5.75 2.39 -6.18
C GLY A 165 5.39 1.58 -4.96
N VAL A 166 4.65 0.48 -5.18
CA VAL A 166 4.19 -0.44 -4.13
C VAL A 166 4.54 -1.86 -4.51
N VAL A 167 5.07 -2.61 -3.55
CA VAL A 167 5.26 -4.05 -3.63
C VAL A 167 4.51 -4.75 -2.50
N VAL A 168 4.03 -5.96 -2.79
CA VAL A 168 3.35 -6.84 -1.85
C VAL A 168 4.14 -8.12 -1.71
N LEU A 169 4.46 -8.50 -0.48
CA LEU A 169 5.11 -9.74 -0.14
C LEU A 169 4.05 -10.67 0.45
N PRO A 170 3.66 -11.75 -0.25
CA PRO A 170 2.70 -12.71 0.29
C PRO A 170 3.22 -13.31 1.60
N SER A 171 2.39 -13.34 2.64
CA SER A 171 2.76 -13.78 3.99
C SER A 171 3.37 -15.18 4.03
N ALA A 172 2.96 -16.07 3.12
CA ALA A 172 3.51 -17.42 3.01
C ALA A 172 4.97 -17.48 2.51
N HIS A 173 5.48 -16.38 1.92
CA HIS A 173 6.81 -16.34 1.28
C HIS A 173 7.67 -15.16 1.77
N GLU A 174 7.17 -14.35 2.69
CA GLU A 174 7.82 -13.10 3.10
C GLU A 174 9.23 -13.28 3.64
N ASP A 175 9.49 -14.33 4.42
CA ASP A 175 10.84 -14.61 4.94
C ASP A 175 11.84 -14.86 3.81
N ALA A 176 11.48 -15.70 2.84
CA ALA A 176 12.35 -16.00 1.71
C ALA A 176 12.61 -14.78 0.83
N ILE A 177 11.58 -13.93 0.62
CA ILE A 177 11.70 -12.69 -0.14
C ILE A 177 12.64 -11.71 0.60
N LEU A 178 12.44 -11.53 1.90
CA LEU A 178 13.26 -10.64 2.71
C LEU A 178 14.72 -11.10 2.80
N ASP A 179 14.95 -12.41 2.96
CA ASP A 179 16.30 -12.99 2.95
C ASP A 179 17.01 -12.69 1.62
N ALA A 180 16.33 -12.91 0.48
CA ALA A 180 16.86 -12.60 -0.85
C ALA A 180 17.13 -11.09 -1.04
N ALA A 181 16.22 -10.24 -0.58
CA ALA A 181 16.38 -8.78 -0.68
C ALA A 181 17.55 -8.27 0.15
N GLU A 182 17.75 -8.78 1.37
CA GLU A 182 18.90 -8.45 2.22
C GLU A 182 20.23 -8.91 1.62
N GLU A 183 20.24 -10.05 0.89
CA GLU A 183 21.43 -10.48 0.13
C GLU A 183 21.75 -9.54 -1.03
N ILE A 184 20.72 -9.12 -1.79
CA ILE A 184 20.86 -8.16 -2.89
C ILE A 184 21.42 -6.84 -2.37
N SER A 185 20.80 -6.26 -1.35
CA SER A 185 21.23 -5.00 -0.74
C SER A 185 22.71 -5.06 -0.29
N ARG A 186 23.11 -6.14 0.39
CA ARG A 186 24.53 -6.32 0.81
C ARG A 186 25.50 -6.39 -0.36
N ALA A 187 25.09 -7.04 -1.47
CA ALA A 187 25.94 -7.13 -2.66
C ALA A 187 26.10 -5.77 -3.34
N GLU A 188 25.02 -4.97 -3.42
CA GLU A 188 25.06 -3.61 -3.97
C GLU A 188 25.94 -2.67 -3.14
N ASP A 189 25.81 -2.71 -1.82
CA ASP A 189 26.67 -1.95 -0.90
C ASP A 189 28.16 -2.29 -1.10
N ALA A 190 28.49 -3.57 -1.26
CA ALA A 190 29.88 -4.00 -1.51
C ALA A 190 30.43 -3.47 -2.85
N ILE A 191 29.60 -3.42 -3.90
CA ILE A 191 29.97 -2.85 -5.20
C ILE A 191 30.20 -1.33 -5.09
N GLN A 192 29.34 -0.62 -4.38
CA GLN A 192 29.48 0.84 -4.20
C GLN A 192 30.75 1.17 -3.43
N ILE A 193 31.03 0.44 -2.33
CA ILE A 193 32.26 0.62 -1.54
C ILE A 193 33.51 0.31 -2.39
N GLY A 194 33.49 -0.77 -3.20
CA GLY A 194 34.60 -1.12 -4.07
C GLY A 194 34.89 -0.09 -5.16
N ARG A 195 33.85 0.59 -5.68
CA ARG A 195 34.02 1.68 -6.69
C ARG A 195 34.45 3.01 -6.09
N ALA A 196 34.16 3.28 -4.83
CA ALA A 196 34.58 4.49 -4.15
C ALA A 196 36.10 4.51 -3.83
N HIS A 197 36.80 3.39 -4.05
CA HIS A 197 38.23 3.23 -3.77
C HIS A 197 39.09 3.13 -5.06
N VAL A 198 38.48 3.36 -6.24
CA VAL A 198 39.15 3.49 -7.55
C VAL A 198 39.04 4.92 -8.06
#